data_79c3ff4493851f08cacb9f1ce5d6de68
#
_entry.id   79c3ff4493851f08cacb9f1ce5d6de68
#
_cell.length_a   1.000
_cell.length_b   1.000
_cell.length_c   1.000
_cell.angle_alpha   90.00
_cell.angle_beta   90.00
_cell.angle_gamma   90.00
#
_symmetry.space_group_name_H-M   'P 1'
#
loop_
_entity.id
_entity.type
_entity.pdbx_description
1 polymer ?
#
loop_
_entity_poly.entity_id
_entity_poly.type
_entity_poly.pdbx_seq_one_letter_code
_entity_poly.pdbx_strand_id
1 'polypeptide(L)'
;MTNNEQTPQEHTLDQSLMLLKDGYDYIFKRRREMDTEIFRTRLLGQPAICIGGKDAAELFYDTTKFKRSGAIPKRIQKSLFGVDAVQTLDGEAHRHRKMLFMSLMSRERLDDFMELLREEWEAAAKRWEQVEEIELFGESQELLYRAACRWSGVPIEEEIVRERADDMGNMVEAFGAIGPRHAAGRRARRRTEEWLEGFIMDVRAGECKVAEDTAAYAMAFHRDTQNRELDARMAAIELINIVRPIVAIGRYVVFSAIALHEHPQYKQKLADNERVYRQWFVQETRRYYPFTPFLGASVIHDFTWKGHEFEEGTMVLLDIYGTTHDPKLWDEADQFKPERFEHWGGSPFDLIPQGGGDPYTGHRCAGEWMTIDAMRIGLDYLAKRLTYEVPEQDLELSLSRMPALPESRFKMKNIRRTDSAVMS
;
A
#
# COMPACT_ATOMS: atom_id res chain seq x y z
N MET A 1 -35.86 -16.22 19.23
CA MET A 1 -35.96 -16.99 17.96
C MET A 1 -34.98 -16.31 17.02
N THR A 2 -33.76 -16.85 16.97
CA THR A 2 -32.75 -16.37 16.02
C THR A 2 -33.15 -16.87 14.65
N ASN A 3 -33.58 -15.96 13.78
CA ASN A 3 -33.69 -16.26 12.35
C ASN A 3 -32.29 -16.72 11.89
N ASN A 4 -32.16 -17.99 11.59
CA ASN A 4 -31.00 -18.55 10.92
C ASN A 4 -31.11 -18.11 9.45
N GLU A 5 -30.86 -16.83 9.16
CA GLU A 5 -30.78 -16.35 7.78
C GLU A 5 -29.57 -17.03 7.16
N GLN A 6 -29.82 -17.88 6.17
CA GLN A 6 -28.78 -18.57 5.44
C GLN A 6 -27.85 -17.52 4.79
N THR A 7 -26.55 -17.56 5.07
CA THR A 7 -25.58 -16.62 4.47
C THR A 7 -25.75 -16.56 2.96
N PRO A 8 -26.00 -15.39 2.35
CA PRO A 8 -26.14 -15.26 0.90
C PRO A 8 -24.97 -15.92 0.17
N GLN A 9 -25.25 -16.60 -0.92
CA GLN A 9 -24.25 -17.38 -1.65
C GLN A 9 -24.36 -17.16 -3.16
N GLU A 10 -23.21 -17.00 -3.83
CA GLU A 10 -23.13 -17.08 -5.28
C GLU A 10 -23.30 -18.53 -5.75
N HIS A 11 -24.22 -18.76 -6.69
CA HIS A 11 -24.62 -20.09 -7.16
C HIS A 11 -23.73 -20.65 -8.29
N THR A 12 -22.54 -20.15 -8.51
CA THR A 12 -21.64 -20.55 -9.59
C THR A 12 -20.49 -21.42 -9.09
N LEU A 13 -19.88 -22.21 -9.99
CA LEU A 13 -18.85 -23.21 -9.65
C LEU A 13 -17.55 -22.55 -9.13
N ASP A 14 -17.10 -21.44 -9.72
CA ASP A 14 -15.90 -20.70 -9.30
C ASP A 14 -15.94 -19.26 -9.83
N GLN A 15 -15.61 -18.31 -9.00
CA GLN A 15 -15.68 -16.87 -9.28
C GLN A 15 -14.31 -16.22 -9.53
N SER A 16 -13.23 -16.98 -9.62
CA SER A 16 -11.88 -16.43 -9.78
C SER A 16 -11.73 -15.56 -11.02
N LEU A 17 -12.38 -15.91 -12.14
CA LEU A 17 -12.37 -15.10 -13.36
C LEU A 17 -13.18 -13.81 -13.18
N MET A 18 -14.28 -13.87 -12.44
CA MET A 18 -15.07 -12.67 -12.14
C MET A 18 -14.34 -11.73 -11.19
N LEU A 19 -13.63 -12.28 -10.19
CA LEU A 19 -12.73 -11.50 -9.33
C LEU A 19 -11.67 -10.75 -10.15
N LEU A 20 -11.06 -11.39 -11.14
CA LEU A 20 -10.08 -10.72 -12.02
C LEU A 20 -10.73 -9.68 -12.95
N LYS A 21 -11.96 -9.93 -13.41
CA LYS A 21 -12.70 -9.01 -14.29
C LYS A 21 -13.21 -7.78 -13.55
N ASP A 22 -13.83 -7.98 -12.39
CA ASP A 22 -14.45 -6.90 -11.59
C ASP A 22 -13.41 -6.19 -10.70
N GLY A 23 -12.30 -6.87 -10.36
CA GLY A 23 -11.16 -6.29 -9.62
C GLY A 23 -11.54 -5.73 -8.26
N TYR A 24 -11.37 -4.42 -8.10
CA TYR A 24 -11.70 -3.70 -6.85
C TYR A 24 -13.18 -3.75 -6.50
N ASP A 25 -14.03 -3.76 -7.51
CA ASP A 25 -15.49 -3.72 -7.34
C ASP A 25 -16.12 -5.11 -7.07
N TYR A 26 -15.33 -6.18 -7.16
CA TYR A 26 -15.85 -7.55 -7.07
C TYR A 26 -16.68 -7.81 -5.81
N ILE A 27 -16.14 -7.51 -4.63
CA ILE A 27 -16.82 -7.76 -3.36
C ILE A 27 -17.90 -6.71 -3.12
N PHE A 28 -17.58 -5.42 -3.33
CA PHE A 28 -18.48 -4.32 -3.07
C PHE A 28 -19.79 -4.40 -3.87
N LYS A 29 -19.69 -4.68 -5.16
CA LYS A 29 -20.84 -4.84 -6.05
C LYS A 29 -21.79 -5.94 -5.54
N ARG A 30 -21.25 -7.12 -5.21
CA ARG A 30 -22.03 -8.25 -4.72
C ARG A 30 -22.68 -7.99 -3.38
N ARG A 31 -21.97 -7.34 -2.47
CA ARG A 31 -22.54 -6.91 -1.18
C ARG A 31 -23.72 -5.97 -1.38
N ARG A 32 -23.63 -5.05 -2.32
CA ARG A 32 -24.75 -4.15 -2.67
C ARG A 32 -25.92 -4.86 -3.33
N GLU A 33 -25.64 -5.72 -4.31
CA GLU A 33 -26.68 -6.49 -5.02
C GLU A 33 -27.46 -7.44 -4.10
N MET A 34 -26.79 -8.00 -3.08
CA MET A 34 -27.40 -8.91 -2.09
C MET A 34 -27.87 -8.20 -0.82
N ASP A 35 -27.67 -6.89 -0.72
CA ASP A 35 -27.92 -6.06 0.49
C ASP A 35 -27.37 -6.70 1.77
N THR A 36 -26.09 -7.08 1.76
CA THR A 36 -25.46 -7.81 2.85
C THR A 36 -24.04 -7.33 3.14
N GLU A 37 -23.56 -7.51 4.38
CA GLU A 37 -22.16 -7.30 4.75
C GLU A 37 -21.29 -8.55 4.52
N ILE A 38 -21.91 -9.71 4.22
CA ILE A 38 -21.25 -11.01 4.10
C ILE A 38 -21.91 -11.87 3.03
N PHE A 39 -21.10 -12.55 2.21
CA PHE A 39 -21.59 -13.59 1.31
C PHE A 39 -20.57 -14.71 1.12
N ARG A 40 -21.05 -15.92 0.75
CA ARG A 40 -20.23 -17.08 0.41
C ARG A 40 -19.97 -17.13 -1.10
N THR A 41 -18.78 -17.54 -1.47
CA THR A 41 -18.37 -17.74 -2.86
C THR A 41 -17.36 -18.89 -2.97
N ARG A 42 -16.85 -19.15 -4.18
CA ARG A 42 -15.72 -20.07 -4.42
C ARG A 42 -14.65 -19.36 -5.23
N LEU A 43 -13.42 -19.41 -4.74
CA LEU A 43 -12.25 -18.84 -5.39
C LEU A 43 -11.13 -19.88 -5.45
N LEU A 44 -10.52 -20.04 -6.62
CA LEU A 44 -9.47 -21.04 -6.87
C LEU A 44 -9.91 -22.46 -6.47
N GLY A 45 -11.18 -22.78 -6.72
CA GLY A 45 -11.80 -24.06 -6.38
C GLY A 45 -12.12 -24.27 -4.91
N GLN A 46 -11.81 -23.31 -4.02
CA GLN A 46 -12.03 -23.42 -2.58
C GLN A 46 -13.20 -22.53 -2.11
N PRO A 47 -13.95 -22.96 -1.07
CA PRO A 47 -14.92 -22.09 -0.42
C PRO A 47 -14.23 -20.83 0.11
N ALA A 48 -14.90 -19.68 -0.02
CA ALA A 48 -14.45 -18.40 0.52
C ALA A 48 -15.64 -17.61 1.04
N ILE A 49 -15.41 -16.77 2.03
CA ILE A 49 -16.36 -15.81 2.57
C ILE A 49 -15.82 -14.41 2.28
N CYS A 50 -16.65 -13.56 1.69
CA CYS A 50 -16.35 -12.15 1.47
C CYS A 50 -17.13 -11.31 2.50
N ILE A 51 -16.43 -10.39 3.16
CA ILE A 51 -17.00 -9.50 4.18
C ILE A 51 -16.57 -8.06 3.92
N GLY A 52 -17.35 -7.08 4.39
CA GLY A 52 -16.96 -5.68 4.28
C GLY A 52 -17.83 -4.76 5.15
N GLY A 53 -17.37 -3.53 5.34
CA GLY A 53 -17.91 -2.58 6.29
C GLY A 53 -17.14 -2.58 7.61
N LYS A 54 -17.46 -1.62 8.49
CA LYS A 54 -16.71 -1.35 9.72
C LYS A 54 -16.69 -2.54 10.70
N ASP A 55 -17.86 -3.14 10.98
CA ASP A 55 -17.95 -4.28 11.90
C ASP A 55 -17.24 -5.52 11.35
N ALA A 56 -17.31 -5.74 10.05
CA ALA A 56 -16.60 -6.82 9.38
C ALA A 56 -15.08 -6.60 9.39
N ALA A 57 -14.62 -5.35 9.26
CA ALA A 57 -13.21 -5.01 9.43
C ALA A 57 -12.74 -5.27 10.86
N GLU A 58 -13.52 -4.87 11.88
CA GLU A 58 -13.19 -5.16 13.28
C GLU A 58 -13.10 -6.68 13.54
N LEU A 59 -14.07 -7.44 13.04
CA LEU A 59 -14.04 -8.90 13.10
C LEU A 59 -12.77 -9.48 12.45
N PHE A 60 -12.41 -9.02 11.25
CA PHE A 60 -11.28 -9.54 10.46
C PHE A 60 -9.92 -9.35 11.14
N TYR A 61 -9.78 -8.34 11.99
CA TYR A 61 -8.56 -8.08 12.76
C TYR A 61 -8.55 -8.76 14.14
N ASP A 62 -9.57 -9.54 14.49
CA ASP A 62 -9.55 -10.39 15.69
C ASP A 62 -8.61 -11.58 15.48
N THR A 63 -7.42 -11.50 16.05
CA THR A 63 -6.36 -12.52 15.92
C THR A 63 -6.68 -13.82 16.66
N THR A 64 -7.76 -13.88 17.42
CA THR A 64 -8.27 -15.13 18.02
C THR A 64 -9.13 -15.92 17.03
N LYS A 65 -9.68 -15.27 16.00
CA LYS A 65 -10.55 -15.86 14.98
C LYS A 65 -9.85 -16.09 13.65
N PHE A 66 -8.90 -15.21 13.30
CA PHE A 66 -8.26 -15.23 11.99
C PHE A 66 -6.74 -15.26 12.06
N LYS A 67 -6.15 -15.99 11.11
CA LYS A 67 -4.70 -16.05 10.88
C LYS A 67 -4.37 -15.65 9.44
N ARG A 68 -3.15 -15.20 9.20
CA ARG A 68 -2.61 -14.87 7.88
C ARG A 68 -1.82 -16.02 7.26
N SER A 69 -1.30 -16.91 8.10
CA SER A 69 -0.60 -18.11 7.63
C SER A 69 -1.53 -18.96 6.75
N GLY A 70 -1.06 -19.26 5.54
CA GLY A 70 -1.81 -20.02 4.56
C GLY A 70 -2.87 -19.23 3.76
N ALA A 71 -3.24 -18.01 4.17
CA ALA A 71 -4.27 -17.22 3.52
C ALA A 71 -3.79 -16.54 2.23
N ILE A 72 -2.51 -16.17 2.16
CA ILE A 72 -1.93 -15.51 0.97
C ILE A 72 -1.43 -16.58 0.01
N PRO A 73 -1.96 -16.65 -1.24
CA PRO A 73 -1.50 -17.64 -2.22
C PRO A 73 0.01 -17.55 -2.45
N LYS A 74 0.70 -18.69 -2.54
CA LYS A 74 2.16 -18.78 -2.80
C LYS A 74 2.59 -18.00 -4.04
N ARG A 75 1.71 -17.86 -5.02
CA ARG A 75 1.91 -17.05 -6.22
C ARG A 75 2.14 -15.57 -5.88
N ILE A 76 1.34 -15.00 -4.99
CA ILE A 76 1.46 -13.60 -4.54
C ILE A 76 2.68 -13.44 -3.63
N GLN A 77 2.92 -14.38 -2.72
CA GLN A 77 4.13 -14.36 -1.89
C GLN A 77 5.40 -14.28 -2.76
N LYS A 78 5.51 -15.13 -3.78
CA LYS A 78 6.68 -15.22 -4.66
C LYS A 78 6.90 -14.01 -5.57
N SER A 79 5.93 -13.12 -5.73
CA SER A 79 6.07 -11.91 -6.55
C SER A 79 6.11 -10.63 -5.73
N LEU A 80 5.41 -10.57 -4.60
CA LEU A 80 5.19 -9.33 -3.84
C LEU A 80 5.85 -9.35 -2.46
N PHE A 81 5.46 -10.28 -1.57
CA PHE A 81 5.84 -10.21 -0.15
C PHE A 81 7.15 -10.94 0.19
N GLY A 82 7.51 -11.97 -0.56
CA GLY A 82 8.46 -13.00 -0.17
C GLY A 82 7.75 -14.17 0.53
N VAL A 83 8.33 -15.35 0.43
CA VAL A 83 7.80 -16.54 1.10
C VAL A 83 8.16 -16.47 2.59
N ASP A 84 7.19 -16.74 3.45
CA ASP A 84 7.32 -16.76 4.92
C ASP A 84 7.73 -15.39 5.54
N ALA A 85 7.47 -14.30 4.83
CA ALA A 85 7.68 -12.93 5.31
C ALA A 85 6.65 -12.51 6.37
N VAL A 86 6.91 -11.38 7.04
CA VAL A 86 6.11 -10.86 8.18
C VAL A 86 4.59 -10.86 7.92
N GLN A 87 4.15 -10.62 6.68
CA GLN A 87 2.74 -10.60 6.29
C GLN A 87 2.05 -11.97 6.39
N THR A 88 2.81 -13.06 6.46
CA THR A 88 2.31 -14.44 6.52
C THR A 88 2.52 -15.11 7.87
N LEU A 89 3.06 -14.37 8.84
CA LEU A 89 3.26 -14.84 10.21
C LEU A 89 2.04 -14.53 11.08
N ASP A 90 1.90 -15.27 12.18
CA ASP A 90 0.87 -15.08 13.19
C ASP A 90 1.45 -15.16 14.60
N GLY A 91 0.65 -14.79 15.60
CA GLY A 91 0.98 -14.94 17.01
C GLY A 91 2.24 -14.21 17.45
N GLU A 92 3.07 -14.87 18.24
CA GLU A 92 4.30 -14.29 18.82
C GLU A 92 5.36 -14.00 17.73
N ALA A 93 5.52 -14.89 16.77
CA ALA A 93 6.47 -14.69 15.66
C ALA A 93 6.13 -13.45 14.82
N HIS A 94 4.83 -13.22 14.54
CA HIS A 94 4.38 -12.00 13.88
C HIS A 94 4.68 -10.77 14.74
N ARG A 95 4.24 -10.77 16.01
CA ARG A 95 4.45 -9.60 16.89
C ARG A 95 5.93 -9.25 17.02
N HIS A 96 6.78 -10.24 17.22
CA HIS A 96 8.23 -10.03 17.32
C HIS A 96 8.83 -9.42 16.05
N ARG A 97 8.47 -9.96 14.86
CA ARG A 97 8.91 -9.42 13.58
C ARG A 97 8.30 -8.04 13.30
N LYS A 98 7.04 -7.83 13.65
CA LYS A 98 6.35 -6.54 13.54
C LYS A 98 7.02 -5.46 14.37
N MET A 99 7.47 -5.78 15.59
CA MET A 99 8.20 -4.85 16.45
C MET A 99 9.49 -4.34 15.80
N LEU A 100 10.21 -5.18 15.04
CA LEU A 100 11.36 -4.74 14.24
C LEU A 100 10.97 -3.65 13.23
N PHE A 101 9.87 -3.84 12.48
CA PHE A 101 9.39 -2.81 11.57
C PHE A 101 8.97 -1.53 12.31
N MET A 102 8.28 -1.67 13.44
CA MET A 102 7.83 -0.52 14.22
C MET A 102 8.97 0.26 14.85
N SER A 103 10.09 -0.37 15.22
CA SER A 103 11.27 0.33 15.74
C SER A 103 11.89 1.28 14.70
N LEU A 104 11.74 0.97 13.41
CA LEU A 104 12.17 1.84 12.32
C LEU A 104 11.19 3.00 12.04
N MET A 105 9.98 2.97 12.59
CA MET A 105 8.91 3.95 12.37
C MET A 105 8.79 4.95 13.54
N SER A 106 9.88 5.17 14.30
CA SER A 106 9.91 6.24 15.31
C SER A 106 9.74 7.61 14.66
N ARG A 107 9.25 8.61 15.42
CA ARG A 107 9.05 9.96 14.88
C ARG A 107 10.34 10.55 14.32
N GLU A 108 11.46 10.35 15.01
CA GLU A 108 12.79 10.79 14.58
C GLU A 108 13.16 10.18 13.21
N ARG A 109 13.05 8.85 13.08
CA ARG A 109 13.36 8.16 11.81
C ARG A 109 12.44 8.55 10.67
N LEU A 110 11.17 8.84 10.97
CA LEU A 110 10.24 9.37 9.97
C LEU A 110 10.62 10.79 9.54
N ASP A 111 11.06 11.64 10.47
CA ASP A 111 11.51 13.00 10.14
C ASP A 111 12.77 12.97 9.25
N ASP A 112 13.75 12.07 9.54
CA ASP A 112 14.92 11.84 8.67
C ASP A 112 14.50 11.44 7.26
N PHE A 113 13.56 10.49 7.14
CA PHE A 113 13.05 10.09 5.83
C PHE A 113 12.39 11.25 5.08
N MET A 114 11.64 12.11 5.79
CA MET A 114 10.98 13.26 5.18
C MET A 114 11.98 14.32 4.69
N GLU A 115 13.12 14.50 5.36
CA GLU A 115 14.19 15.38 4.90
C GLU A 115 14.83 14.84 3.62
N LEU A 116 15.23 13.57 3.62
CA LEU A 116 15.76 12.89 2.44
C LEU A 116 14.78 12.94 1.25
N LEU A 117 13.50 12.72 1.51
CA LEU A 117 12.47 12.78 0.47
C LEU A 117 12.31 14.18 -0.12
N ARG A 118 12.40 15.24 0.69
CA ARG A 118 12.38 16.63 0.17
C ARG A 118 13.58 16.92 -0.71
N GLU A 119 14.77 16.45 -0.34
CA GLU A 119 15.97 16.58 -1.17
C GLU A 119 15.79 15.89 -2.54
N GLU A 120 15.24 14.68 -2.56
CA GLU A 120 14.98 13.97 -3.81
C GLU A 120 13.91 14.66 -4.68
N TRP A 121 12.85 15.19 -4.07
CA TRP A 121 11.88 16.03 -4.79
C TRP A 121 12.51 17.28 -5.40
N GLU A 122 13.35 17.98 -4.64
CA GLU A 122 14.04 19.18 -5.12
C GLU A 122 15.00 18.85 -6.27
N ALA A 123 15.75 17.76 -6.15
CA ALA A 123 16.64 17.27 -7.21
C ALA A 123 15.85 16.87 -8.47
N ALA A 124 14.74 16.16 -8.31
CA ALA A 124 13.85 15.79 -9.41
C ALA A 124 13.25 17.03 -10.09
N ALA A 125 12.72 17.98 -9.32
CA ALA A 125 12.16 19.23 -9.85
C ALA A 125 13.18 20.01 -10.71
N LYS A 126 14.45 20.08 -10.27
CA LYS A 126 15.53 20.69 -11.07
C LYS A 126 15.78 19.97 -12.40
N ARG A 127 15.71 18.65 -12.43
CA ARG A 127 15.85 17.86 -13.68
C ARG A 127 14.65 18.08 -14.60
N TRP A 128 13.43 18.13 -14.04
CA TRP A 128 12.19 18.28 -14.82
C TRP A 128 12.09 19.64 -15.54
N GLU A 129 12.70 20.69 -15.00
CA GLU A 129 12.80 21.98 -15.70
C GLU A 129 13.59 21.93 -17.01
N GLN A 130 14.42 20.90 -17.20
CA GLN A 130 15.32 20.75 -18.34
C GLN A 130 14.75 19.82 -19.44
N VAL A 131 13.57 19.26 -19.23
CA VAL A 131 12.91 18.34 -20.16
C VAL A 131 11.52 18.87 -20.55
N GLU A 132 11.05 18.47 -21.72
CA GLU A 132 9.75 18.93 -22.23
C GLU A 132 8.60 18.28 -21.48
N GLU A 133 8.70 16.97 -21.23
CA GLU A 133 7.63 16.14 -20.64
C GLU A 133 8.24 15.10 -19.69
N ILE A 134 7.52 14.79 -18.63
CA ILE A 134 7.80 13.65 -17.76
C ILE A 134 6.56 12.76 -17.61
N GLU A 135 6.78 11.52 -17.19
CA GLU A 135 5.75 10.60 -16.69
C GLU A 135 5.89 10.54 -15.16
N LEU A 136 4.93 11.13 -14.44
CA LEU A 136 5.03 11.35 -12.99
C LEU A 136 5.17 10.04 -12.19
N PHE A 137 4.52 8.94 -12.62
CA PHE A 137 4.59 7.68 -11.87
C PHE A 137 6.01 7.13 -11.80
N GLY A 138 6.69 7.02 -12.94
CA GLY A 138 8.06 6.53 -12.99
C GLY A 138 9.05 7.45 -12.29
N GLU A 139 8.90 8.78 -12.44
CA GLU A 139 9.69 9.77 -11.70
C GLU A 139 9.47 9.65 -10.18
N SER A 140 8.20 9.47 -9.75
CA SER A 140 7.88 9.25 -8.34
C SER A 140 8.47 7.96 -7.79
N GLN A 141 8.49 6.89 -8.57
CA GLN A 141 9.12 5.63 -8.16
C GLN A 141 10.63 5.80 -7.95
N GLU A 142 11.32 6.51 -8.85
CA GLU A 142 12.76 6.73 -8.75
C GLU A 142 13.11 7.60 -7.52
N LEU A 143 12.44 8.76 -7.34
CA LEU A 143 12.74 9.62 -6.20
C LEU A 143 12.43 8.96 -4.85
N LEU A 144 11.34 8.18 -4.77
CA LEU A 144 10.99 7.42 -3.56
C LEU A 144 11.99 6.26 -3.32
N TYR A 145 12.47 5.61 -4.37
CA TYR A 145 13.51 4.58 -4.27
C TYR A 145 14.82 5.15 -3.73
N ARG A 146 15.27 6.32 -4.25
CA ARG A 146 16.46 7.01 -3.76
C ARG A 146 16.35 7.38 -2.28
N ALA A 147 15.25 8.01 -1.89
CA ALA A 147 14.98 8.34 -0.49
C ALA A 147 14.93 7.09 0.40
N ALA A 148 14.26 6.02 -0.06
CA ALA A 148 14.17 4.75 0.67
C ALA A 148 15.54 4.09 0.85
N CYS A 149 16.38 4.04 -0.17
CA CYS A 149 17.73 3.47 -0.08
C CYS A 149 18.61 4.27 0.88
N ARG A 150 18.66 5.59 0.76
CA ARG A 150 19.41 6.47 1.67
C ARG A 150 18.98 6.27 3.12
N TRP A 151 17.69 6.26 3.37
CA TRP A 151 17.14 6.08 4.71
C TRP A 151 17.35 4.67 5.28
N SER A 152 17.23 3.64 4.46
CA SER A 152 17.37 2.25 4.88
C SER A 152 18.81 1.75 4.94
N GLY A 153 19.79 2.52 4.45
CA GLY A 153 21.19 2.12 4.37
C GLY A 153 21.50 1.15 3.22
N VAL A 154 20.63 1.08 2.21
CA VAL A 154 20.85 0.28 0.99
C VAL A 154 21.67 1.12 0.01
N PRO A 155 22.75 0.56 -0.60
CA PRO A 155 23.58 1.31 -1.53
C PRO A 155 22.79 1.69 -2.81
N ILE A 156 23.12 2.88 -3.34
CA ILE A 156 22.58 3.37 -4.62
C ILE A 156 23.67 3.27 -5.67
N GLU A 157 23.37 2.55 -6.74
CA GLU A 157 24.18 2.46 -7.95
C GLU A 157 23.53 3.33 -9.02
N GLU A 158 24.13 4.51 -9.29
CA GLU A 158 23.52 5.55 -10.13
C GLU A 158 23.18 5.05 -11.55
N GLU A 159 23.99 4.17 -12.11
CA GLU A 159 23.83 3.62 -13.46
C GLU A 159 22.60 2.75 -13.63
N ILE A 160 22.12 2.15 -12.52
CA ILE A 160 21.00 1.20 -12.55
C ILE A 160 19.87 1.58 -11.60
N VAL A 161 19.90 2.79 -11.01
CA VAL A 161 18.89 3.24 -10.03
C VAL A 161 17.47 3.16 -10.59
N ARG A 162 17.28 3.52 -11.86
CA ARG A 162 15.97 3.42 -12.52
C ARG A 162 15.51 1.96 -12.66
N GLU A 163 16.42 1.06 -13.08
CA GLU A 163 16.10 -0.37 -13.17
C GLU A 163 15.70 -0.95 -11.80
N ARG A 164 16.40 -0.56 -10.74
CA ARG A 164 16.09 -1.00 -9.38
C ARG A 164 14.73 -0.45 -8.90
N ALA A 165 14.44 0.81 -9.18
CA ALA A 165 13.13 1.41 -8.88
C ALA A 165 12.00 0.70 -9.65
N ASP A 166 12.22 0.40 -10.94
CA ASP A 166 11.29 -0.36 -11.77
C ASP A 166 11.10 -1.79 -11.25
N ASP A 167 12.14 -2.44 -10.71
CA ASP A 167 12.01 -3.76 -10.08
C ASP A 167 11.08 -3.70 -8.85
N MET A 168 11.20 -2.69 -8.00
CA MET A 168 10.26 -2.48 -6.87
C MET A 168 8.84 -2.27 -7.37
N GLY A 169 8.66 -1.44 -8.41
CA GLY A 169 7.37 -1.22 -9.06
C GLY A 169 6.78 -2.49 -9.67
N ASN A 170 7.57 -3.28 -10.39
CA ASN A 170 7.13 -4.52 -11.05
C ASN A 170 6.66 -5.58 -10.04
N MET A 171 7.25 -5.64 -8.85
CA MET A 171 6.75 -6.52 -7.78
C MET A 171 5.34 -6.14 -7.36
N VAL A 172 5.05 -4.84 -7.25
CA VAL A 172 3.70 -4.33 -6.92
C VAL A 172 2.73 -4.57 -8.08
N GLU A 173 3.16 -4.30 -9.32
CA GLU A 173 2.38 -4.55 -10.54
C GLU A 173 1.99 -6.02 -10.74
N ALA A 174 2.71 -6.95 -10.14
CA ALA A 174 2.40 -8.38 -10.21
C ALA A 174 1.19 -8.79 -9.36
N PHE A 175 0.77 -7.95 -8.40
CA PHE A 175 -0.43 -8.21 -7.60
C PHE A 175 -1.66 -8.20 -8.50
N GLY A 176 -2.51 -9.24 -8.40
CA GLY A 176 -3.69 -9.39 -9.25
C GLY A 176 -3.40 -9.62 -10.74
N ALA A 177 -2.15 -9.55 -11.19
CA ALA A 177 -1.77 -9.72 -12.59
C ALA A 177 -1.65 -11.18 -13.00
N ILE A 178 -1.86 -11.45 -14.27
CA ILE A 178 -1.58 -12.73 -14.95
C ILE A 178 -0.64 -12.49 -16.14
N GLY A 179 -0.03 -13.55 -16.66
CA GLY A 179 0.81 -13.48 -17.86
C GLY A 179 2.10 -12.65 -17.69
N PRO A 180 2.48 -11.84 -18.70
CA PRO A 180 3.78 -11.15 -18.73
C PRO A 180 4.03 -10.22 -17.54
N ARG A 181 3.02 -9.47 -17.09
CA ARG A 181 3.13 -8.55 -15.95
C ARG A 181 3.45 -9.28 -14.65
N HIS A 182 2.79 -10.43 -14.39
CA HIS A 182 3.14 -11.27 -13.25
C HIS A 182 4.54 -11.87 -13.35
N ALA A 183 4.93 -12.33 -14.55
CA ALA A 183 6.27 -12.87 -14.79
C ALA A 183 7.37 -11.81 -14.59
N ALA A 184 7.12 -10.55 -14.98
CA ALA A 184 8.04 -9.44 -14.74
C ALA A 184 8.28 -9.22 -13.25
N GLY A 185 7.20 -9.16 -12.42
CA GLY A 185 7.34 -9.02 -10.98
C GLY A 185 8.06 -10.18 -10.30
N ARG A 186 7.85 -11.42 -10.77
CA ARG A 186 8.62 -12.57 -10.27
C ARG A 186 10.11 -12.51 -10.60
N ARG A 187 10.46 -12.04 -11.80
CA ARG A 187 11.88 -11.84 -12.17
C ARG A 187 12.51 -10.71 -11.35
N ALA A 188 11.81 -9.58 -11.23
CA ALA A 188 12.21 -8.45 -10.40
C ALA A 188 12.48 -8.89 -8.95
N ARG A 189 11.53 -9.62 -8.35
CA ARG A 189 11.67 -10.14 -6.99
C ARG A 189 12.91 -11.00 -6.82
N ARG A 190 13.13 -11.96 -7.71
CA ARG A 190 14.28 -12.85 -7.63
C ARG A 190 15.60 -12.08 -7.72
N ARG A 191 15.77 -11.18 -8.72
CA ARG A 191 16.99 -10.37 -8.86
C ARG A 191 17.28 -9.54 -7.61
N THR A 192 16.24 -8.92 -7.06
CA THR A 192 16.38 -8.08 -5.87
C THR A 192 16.69 -8.90 -4.62
N GLU A 193 16.06 -10.08 -4.43
CA GLU A 193 16.40 -10.98 -3.33
C GLU A 193 17.85 -11.44 -3.41
N GLU A 194 18.32 -11.90 -4.59
CA GLU A 194 19.69 -12.35 -4.81
C GLU A 194 20.72 -11.23 -4.53
N TRP A 195 20.44 -10.02 -5.01
CA TRP A 195 21.29 -8.85 -4.75
C TRP A 195 21.34 -8.46 -3.26
N LEU A 196 20.20 -8.32 -2.63
CA LEU A 196 20.15 -7.91 -1.22
C LEU A 196 20.59 -9.02 -0.26
N GLU A 197 20.47 -10.29 -0.63
CA GLU A 197 21.06 -11.40 0.13
C GLU A 197 22.58 -11.26 0.20
N GLY A 198 23.26 -10.99 -0.94
CA GLY A 198 24.69 -10.70 -0.97
C GLY A 198 25.04 -9.47 -0.12
N PHE A 199 24.29 -8.37 -0.28
CA PHE A 199 24.49 -7.16 0.52
C PHE A 199 24.36 -7.41 2.03
N ILE A 200 23.38 -8.18 2.49
CA ILE A 200 23.24 -8.57 3.91
C ILE A 200 24.45 -9.39 4.38
N MET A 201 24.97 -10.27 3.55
CA MET A 201 26.18 -11.05 3.88
C MET A 201 27.41 -10.15 4.03
N ASP A 202 27.59 -9.18 3.14
CA ASP A 202 28.69 -8.19 3.19
C ASP A 202 28.58 -7.30 4.45
N VAL A 203 27.36 -6.88 4.83
CA VAL A 203 27.13 -6.13 6.08
C VAL A 203 27.53 -6.97 7.29
N ARG A 204 27.15 -8.25 7.36
CA ARG A 204 27.49 -9.17 8.45
C ARG A 204 28.99 -9.47 8.52
N ALA A 205 29.65 -9.55 7.38
CA ALA A 205 31.11 -9.76 7.31
C ALA A 205 31.90 -8.48 7.65
N GLY A 206 31.23 -7.31 7.76
CA GLY A 206 31.88 -6.01 7.95
C GLY A 206 32.54 -5.44 6.71
N GLU A 207 32.31 -6.04 5.54
CA GLU A 207 32.78 -5.59 4.25
C GLU A 207 32.03 -4.36 3.75
N CYS A 208 30.72 -4.28 4.09
CA CYS A 208 29.89 -3.10 3.88
C CYS A 208 29.47 -2.53 5.23
N LYS A 209 29.81 -1.25 5.48
CA LYS A 209 29.42 -0.55 6.72
C LYS A 209 28.12 0.21 6.52
N VAL A 210 27.15 -0.06 7.36
CA VAL A 210 25.88 0.65 7.45
C VAL A 210 25.68 1.20 8.85
N ALA A 211 24.95 2.31 9.01
CA ALA A 211 24.69 2.88 10.32
C ALA A 211 23.70 1.99 11.10
N GLU A 212 23.87 1.91 12.42
CA GLU A 212 23.12 0.98 13.28
C GLU A 212 21.62 1.29 13.36
N ASP A 213 21.24 2.52 13.08
CA ASP A 213 19.86 2.99 13.05
C ASP A 213 19.13 2.70 11.73
N THR A 214 19.82 2.12 10.73
CA THR A 214 19.24 1.81 9.42
C THR A 214 18.49 0.48 9.38
N ALA A 215 17.54 0.37 8.44
CA ALA A 215 16.83 -0.88 8.21
C ALA A 215 17.77 -2.02 7.75
N ALA A 216 18.82 -1.70 6.99
CA ALA A 216 19.83 -2.68 6.56
C ALA A 216 20.53 -3.32 7.76
N TYR A 217 20.98 -2.50 8.73
CA TYR A 217 21.58 -3.01 9.97
C TYR A 217 20.57 -3.83 10.78
N ALA A 218 19.39 -3.26 11.00
CA ALA A 218 18.34 -3.91 11.77
C ALA A 218 17.96 -5.28 11.20
N MET A 219 17.82 -5.42 9.87
CA MET A 219 17.51 -6.70 9.23
C MET A 219 18.71 -7.67 9.23
N ALA A 220 19.94 -7.16 9.04
CA ALA A 220 21.15 -8.00 9.06
C ALA A 220 21.36 -8.70 10.40
N PHE A 221 21.10 -8.02 11.51
CA PHE A 221 21.40 -8.52 12.87
C PHE A 221 20.17 -8.90 13.71
N HIS A 222 18.97 -8.89 13.09
CA HIS A 222 17.76 -9.31 13.78
C HIS A 222 17.82 -10.78 14.21
N ARG A 223 17.41 -11.03 15.46
CA ARG A 223 17.26 -12.37 16.00
C ARG A 223 15.78 -12.70 16.20
N ASP A 224 15.40 -13.92 15.85
CA ASP A 224 14.04 -14.43 16.05
C ASP A 224 13.71 -14.70 17.52
N THR A 225 12.49 -15.16 17.80
CA THR A 225 12.04 -15.53 19.18
C THR A 225 12.84 -16.65 19.82
N GLN A 226 13.66 -17.38 19.05
CA GLN A 226 14.56 -18.40 19.53
C GLN A 226 16.03 -17.92 19.61
N ASN A 227 16.24 -16.60 19.52
CA ASN A 227 17.56 -15.95 19.52
C ASN A 227 18.49 -16.37 18.37
N ARG A 228 17.93 -16.85 17.25
CA ARG A 228 18.66 -17.17 16.04
C ARG A 228 18.62 -15.99 15.08
N GLU A 229 19.75 -15.69 14.45
CA GLU A 229 19.74 -14.71 13.35
C GLU A 229 18.83 -15.17 12.21
N LEU A 230 18.16 -14.23 11.56
CA LEU A 230 17.49 -14.55 10.31
C LEU A 230 18.52 -15.07 9.30
N ASP A 231 18.17 -16.05 8.48
CA ASP A 231 19.02 -16.34 7.32
C ASP A 231 19.12 -15.10 6.41
N ALA A 232 20.24 -14.99 5.66
CA ALA A 232 20.53 -13.79 4.87
C ALA A 232 19.43 -13.47 3.85
N ARG A 233 18.83 -14.51 3.27
CA ARG A 233 17.73 -14.37 2.32
C ARG A 233 16.47 -13.82 3.00
N MET A 234 16.10 -14.29 4.20
CA MET A 234 14.95 -13.76 4.93
C MET A 234 15.21 -12.30 5.34
N ALA A 235 16.41 -11.95 5.77
CA ALA A 235 16.79 -10.56 6.06
C ALA A 235 16.65 -9.66 4.82
N ALA A 236 17.08 -10.14 3.64
CA ALA A 236 16.88 -9.45 2.37
C ALA A 236 15.39 -9.32 1.99
N ILE A 237 14.59 -10.37 2.20
CA ILE A 237 13.13 -10.35 1.98
C ILE A 237 12.47 -9.25 2.81
N GLU A 238 12.82 -9.15 4.10
CA GLU A 238 12.24 -8.13 4.98
C GLU A 238 12.75 -6.73 4.67
N LEU A 239 14.00 -6.58 4.21
CA LEU A 239 14.52 -5.30 3.72
C LEU A 239 13.78 -4.84 2.45
N ILE A 240 13.46 -5.75 1.52
CA ILE A 240 12.59 -5.45 0.38
C ILE A 240 11.19 -5.01 0.87
N ASN A 241 10.68 -5.60 1.94
CA ASN A 241 9.39 -5.22 2.53
C ASN A 241 9.41 -3.84 3.22
N ILE A 242 10.56 -3.20 3.35
CA ILE A 242 10.73 -1.78 3.68
C ILE A 242 10.78 -0.92 2.39
N VAL A 243 11.72 -1.20 1.49
CA VAL A 243 12.00 -0.34 0.32
C VAL A 243 10.85 -0.36 -0.69
N ARG A 244 10.34 -1.54 -1.05
CA ARG A 244 9.28 -1.71 -2.05
C ARG A 244 7.96 -0.97 -1.70
N PRO A 245 7.44 -1.04 -0.45
CA PRO A 245 6.23 -0.28 -0.10
C PRO A 245 6.42 1.23 -0.16
N ILE A 246 7.61 1.74 0.11
CA ILE A 246 7.92 3.18 -0.02
C ILE A 246 7.80 3.57 -1.50
N VAL A 247 8.40 2.79 -2.41
CA VAL A 247 8.26 3.04 -3.87
C VAL A 247 6.79 2.97 -4.32
N ALA A 248 5.98 2.09 -3.72
CA ALA A 248 4.56 1.98 -4.04
C ALA A 248 3.75 3.27 -3.71
N ILE A 249 4.25 4.15 -2.84
CA ILE A 249 3.64 5.46 -2.54
C ILE A 249 3.53 6.32 -3.81
N GLY A 250 4.36 6.08 -4.82
CA GLY A 250 4.27 6.75 -6.13
C GLY A 250 2.88 6.72 -6.75
N ARG A 251 2.06 5.69 -6.47
CA ARG A 251 0.65 5.67 -6.89
C ARG A 251 -0.17 6.75 -6.22
N TYR A 252 0.01 6.95 -4.93
CA TYR A 252 -0.68 8.02 -4.21
C TYR A 252 -0.23 9.42 -4.66
N VAL A 253 1.03 9.56 -5.12
CA VAL A 253 1.49 10.80 -5.76
C VAL A 253 0.72 11.05 -7.04
N VAL A 254 0.56 10.04 -7.91
CA VAL A 254 -0.24 10.13 -9.13
C VAL A 254 -1.72 10.41 -8.80
N PHE A 255 -2.30 9.73 -7.84
CA PHE A 255 -3.69 9.96 -7.42
C PHE A 255 -3.89 11.38 -6.88
N SER A 256 -2.93 11.90 -6.13
CA SER A 256 -2.96 13.30 -5.67
C SER A 256 -2.89 14.29 -6.84
N ALA A 257 -2.09 13.99 -7.89
CA ALA A 257 -2.00 14.81 -9.09
C ALA A 257 -3.31 14.78 -9.91
N ILE A 258 -3.94 13.60 -10.05
CA ILE A 258 -5.25 13.46 -10.68
C ILE A 258 -6.30 14.30 -9.93
N ALA A 259 -6.37 14.14 -8.59
CA ALA A 259 -7.31 14.88 -7.76
C ALA A 259 -7.14 16.40 -7.87
N LEU A 260 -5.89 16.89 -7.94
CA LEU A 260 -5.61 18.32 -8.15
C LEU A 260 -5.99 18.81 -9.56
N HIS A 261 -5.89 17.95 -10.56
CA HIS A 261 -6.27 18.27 -11.93
C HIS A 261 -7.79 18.31 -12.11
N GLU A 262 -8.49 17.31 -11.61
CA GLU A 262 -9.95 17.19 -11.70
C GLU A 262 -10.68 18.18 -10.79
N HIS A 263 -10.05 18.60 -9.68
CA HIS A 263 -10.63 19.48 -8.67
C HIS A 263 -9.74 20.70 -8.38
N PRO A 264 -9.53 21.61 -9.36
CA PRO A 264 -8.59 22.73 -9.25
C PRO A 264 -8.92 23.72 -8.12
N GLN A 265 -10.18 23.75 -7.65
CA GLN A 265 -10.62 24.57 -6.51
C GLN A 265 -9.89 24.20 -5.19
N TYR A 266 -9.35 22.99 -5.08
CA TYR A 266 -8.64 22.58 -3.88
C TYR A 266 -7.21 23.17 -3.79
N LYS A 267 -6.62 23.61 -4.91
CA LYS A 267 -5.30 24.26 -4.89
C LYS A 267 -5.34 25.52 -4.01
N GLN A 268 -6.39 26.35 -4.14
CA GLN A 268 -6.55 27.56 -3.31
C GLN A 268 -6.73 27.21 -1.83
N LYS A 269 -7.57 26.21 -1.52
CA LYS A 269 -7.79 25.76 -0.12
C LYS A 269 -6.50 25.22 0.52
N LEU A 270 -5.67 24.53 -0.25
CA LEU A 270 -4.35 24.08 0.19
C LEU A 270 -3.40 25.24 0.46
N ALA A 271 -3.51 26.33 -0.30
CA ALA A 271 -2.74 27.55 -0.07
C ALA A 271 -3.17 28.28 1.20
N ASP A 272 -4.48 28.44 1.42
CA ASP A 272 -5.06 29.24 2.50
C ASP A 272 -5.00 28.57 3.88
N ASN A 273 -5.16 27.22 3.94
CA ASN A 273 -5.13 26.45 5.20
C ASN A 273 -4.22 25.24 5.08
N GLU A 274 -2.95 25.51 4.98
CA GLU A 274 -1.93 24.58 4.54
C GLU A 274 -1.84 23.27 5.34
N ARG A 275 -1.81 23.35 6.66
CA ARG A 275 -1.50 22.19 7.50
C ARG A 275 -2.69 21.27 7.67
N VAL A 276 -3.86 21.81 7.99
CA VAL A 276 -5.07 21.03 8.29
C VAL A 276 -5.70 20.51 7.01
N TYR A 277 -5.88 21.38 6.01
CA TYR A 277 -6.50 20.98 4.75
C TYR A 277 -5.68 19.96 3.97
N ARG A 278 -4.33 20.06 4.04
CA ARG A 278 -3.43 19.06 3.47
C ARG A 278 -3.63 17.67 4.08
N GLN A 279 -3.87 17.60 5.39
CA GLN A 279 -4.20 16.33 6.05
C GLN A 279 -5.51 15.75 5.53
N TRP A 280 -6.56 16.55 5.42
CA TRP A 280 -7.84 16.11 4.89
C TRP A 280 -7.74 15.62 3.44
N PHE A 281 -7.04 16.38 2.60
CA PHE A 281 -6.82 16.00 1.21
C PHE A 281 -6.08 14.67 1.07
N VAL A 282 -5.04 14.44 1.85
CA VAL A 282 -4.28 13.18 1.87
C VAL A 282 -5.15 12.02 2.34
N GLN A 283 -5.95 12.20 3.38
CA GLN A 283 -6.86 11.15 3.84
C GLN A 283 -7.94 10.83 2.82
N GLU A 284 -8.50 11.86 2.15
CA GLU A 284 -9.48 11.65 1.09
C GLU A 284 -8.87 10.96 -0.13
N THR A 285 -7.64 11.30 -0.51
CA THR A 285 -6.91 10.59 -1.56
C THR A 285 -6.75 9.11 -1.22
N ARG A 286 -6.41 8.78 0.02
CA ARG A 286 -6.27 7.40 0.50
C ARG A 286 -7.60 6.65 0.55
N ARG A 287 -8.71 7.36 0.84
CA ARG A 287 -10.05 6.78 0.88
C ARG A 287 -10.60 6.52 -0.51
N TYR A 288 -10.50 7.52 -1.39
CA TYR A 288 -11.20 7.57 -2.67
C TYR A 288 -10.51 6.77 -3.77
N TYR A 289 -9.17 6.82 -3.85
CA TYR A 289 -8.46 6.16 -4.94
C TYR A 289 -8.18 4.68 -4.65
N PRO A 290 -8.31 3.79 -5.67
CA PRO A 290 -8.20 2.34 -5.50
C PRO A 290 -6.73 1.90 -5.33
N PHE A 291 -6.32 1.66 -4.08
CA PHE A 291 -4.95 1.21 -3.76
C PHE A 291 -4.91 -0.28 -3.40
N THR A 292 -5.62 -0.70 -2.36
CA THR A 292 -5.74 -2.11 -1.94
C THR A 292 -7.17 -2.59 -2.20
N PRO A 293 -7.39 -3.63 -3.00
CA PRO A 293 -8.75 -4.11 -3.29
C PRO A 293 -9.36 -4.84 -2.09
N PHE A 294 -8.64 -5.82 -1.55
CA PHE A 294 -9.08 -6.67 -0.45
C PHE A 294 -7.88 -7.30 0.26
N LEU A 295 -8.10 -7.82 1.48
CA LEU A 295 -7.12 -8.57 2.26
C LEU A 295 -7.67 -9.97 2.58
N GLY A 296 -6.78 -10.97 2.63
CA GLY A 296 -7.13 -12.35 2.93
C GLY A 296 -6.71 -12.78 4.33
N ALA A 297 -7.54 -13.65 4.94
CA ALA A 297 -7.27 -14.35 6.18
C ALA A 297 -7.86 -15.78 6.10
N SER A 298 -7.47 -16.65 7.04
CA SER A 298 -8.05 -17.97 7.21
C SER A 298 -8.65 -18.09 8.61
N VAL A 299 -9.81 -18.72 8.71
CA VAL A 299 -10.48 -19.02 9.98
C VAL A 299 -9.64 -19.98 10.82
N ILE A 300 -9.45 -19.68 12.11
CA ILE A 300 -8.63 -20.49 13.03
C ILE A 300 -9.45 -21.67 13.59
N HIS A 301 -10.72 -21.43 13.94
CA HIS A 301 -11.66 -22.41 14.50
C HIS A 301 -13.09 -21.99 14.16
N ASP A 302 -14.03 -22.92 14.23
CA ASP A 302 -15.45 -22.63 13.96
C ASP A 302 -15.99 -21.56 14.91
N PHE A 303 -16.72 -20.60 14.37
CA PHE A 303 -17.45 -19.59 15.14
C PHE A 303 -18.65 -19.04 14.36
N THR A 304 -19.53 -18.37 15.07
CA THR A 304 -20.68 -17.66 14.48
C THR A 304 -20.54 -16.15 14.71
N TRP A 305 -20.81 -15.36 13.68
CA TRP A 305 -20.87 -13.90 13.75
C TRP A 305 -22.12 -13.37 13.07
N LYS A 306 -22.92 -12.57 13.80
CA LYS A 306 -24.22 -12.05 13.32
C LYS A 306 -25.14 -13.15 12.73
N GLY A 307 -25.10 -14.37 13.27
CA GLY A 307 -25.87 -15.51 12.76
C GLY A 307 -25.24 -16.27 11.58
N HIS A 308 -24.12 -15.83 11.07
CA HIS A 308 -23.39 -16.49 9.97
C HIS A 308 -22.27 -17.37 10.52
N GLU A 309 -22.16 -18.58 9.97
CA GLU A 309 -21.15 -19.59 10.39
C GLU A 309 -19.85 -19.42 9.61
N PHE A 310 -18.73 -19.46 10.32
CA PHE A 310 -17.37 -19.47 9.82
C PHE A 310 -16.71 -20.80 10.21
N GLU A 311 -16.39 -21.62 9.23
CA GLU A 311 -15.78 -22.94 9.44
C GLU A 311 -14.25 -22.83 9.43
N GLU A 312 -13.56 -23.62 10.28
CA GLU A 312 -12.10 -23.68 10.34
C GLU A 312 -11.46 -23.89 8.95
N GLY A 313 -10.40 -23.15 8.67
CA GLY A 313 -9.66 -23.22 7.41
C GLY A 313 -10.30 -22.46 6.24
N THR A 314 -11.55 -21.97 6.38
CA THR A 314 -12.19 -21.18 5.32
C THR A 314 -11.41 -19.89 5.06
N MET A 315 -11.20 -19.56 3.78
CA MET A 315 -10.64 -18.28 3.35
C MET A 315 -11.67 -17.16 3.56
N VAL A 316 -11.24 -16.07 4.14
CA VAL A 316 -12.06 -14.85 4.29
C VAL A 316 -11.37 -13.69 3.59
N LEU A 317 -12.10 -12.98 2.74
CA LEU A 317 -11.64 -11.75 2.09
C LEU A 317 -12.36 -10.54 2.68
N LEU A 318 -11.59 -9.61 3.23
CA LEU A 318 -12.09 -8.31 3.68
C LEU A 318 -12.05 -7.32 2.51
N ASP A 319 -13.19 -6.77 2.17
CA ASP A 319 -13.38 -5.73 1.17
C ASP A 319 -12.81 -4.38 1.67
N ILE A 320 -11.61 -4.02 1.21
CA ILE A 320 -10.99 -2.74 1.58
C ILE A 320 -11.60 -1.61 0.77
N TYR A 321 -11.64 -1.76 -0.56
CA TYR A 321 -12.17 -0.74 -1.46
C TYR A 321 -13.63 -0.42 -1.16
N GLY A 322 -14.48 -1.45 -1.08
CA GLY A 322 -15.90 -1.23 -0.77
C GLY A 322 -16.16 -0.68 0.62
N THR A 323 -15.31 -0.98 1.63
CA THR A 323 -15.44 -0.38 2.96
C THR A 323 -15.13 1.11 2.93
N THR A 324 -14.12 1.55 2.17
CA THR A 324 -13.80 2.97 1.99
C THR A 324 -14.80 3.72 1.09
N HIS A 325 -15.66 3.01 0.37
CA HIS A 325 -16.73 3.55 -0.49
C HIS A 325 -18.15 3.22 -0.01
N ASP A 326 -18.30 2.66 1.19
CA ASP A 326 -19.61 2.29 1.72
C ASP A 326 -20.41 3.54 2.12
N PRO A 327 -21.57 3.81 1.48
CA PRO A 327 -22.38 4.97 1.79
C PRO A 327 -22.99 4.93 3.21
N LYS A 328 -22.96 3.78 3.89
CA LYS A 328 -23.32 3.67 5.31
C LYS A 328 -22.24 4.25 6.24
N LEU A 329 -20.98 4.36 5.75
CA LEU A 329 -19.84 4.88 6.51
C LEU A 329 -19.41 6.28 6.05
N TRP A 330 -19.57 6.57 4.75
CA TRP A 330 -19.06 7.77 4.10
C TRP A 330 -20.19 8.49 3.34
N ASP A 331 -20.61 9.63 3.84
CA ASP A 331 -21.58 10.46 3.15
C ASP A 331 -21.03 10.91 1.78
N GLU A 332 -21.86 10.85 0.71
CA GLU A 332 -21.42 11.10 -0.67
C GLU A 332 -20.12 10.30 -1.02
N ALA A 333 -20.11 8.99 -0.75
CA ALA A 333 -18.92 8.12 -0.81
C ALA A 333 -18.25 8.07 -2.19
N ASP A 334 -19.00 8.33 -3.26
CA ASP A 334 -18.57 8.38 -4.66
C ASP A 334 -18.00 9.75 -5.09
N GLN A 335 -17.94 10.73 -4.18
CA GLN A 335 -17.36 12.04 -4.43
C GLN A 335 -16.02 12.20 -3.69
N PHE A 336 -15.07 12.89 -4.36
CA PHE A 336 -13.83 13.33 -3.73
C PHE A 336 -14.09 14.60 -2.94
N LYS A 337 -14.08 14.50 -1.59
CA LYS A 337 -14.48 15.59 -0.69
C LYS A 337 -13.61 15.61 0.57
N PRO A 338 -12.46 16.30 0.55
CA PRO A 338 -11.54 16.38 1.69
C PRO A 338 -12.18 16.85 2.99
N GLU A 339 -13.17 17.72 2.92
CA GLU A 339 -13.88 18.32 4.06
C GLU A 339 -14.59 17.29 4.96
N ARG A 340 -14.85 16.07 4.46
CA ARG A 340 -15.41 14.98 5.30
C ARG A 340 -14.51 14.62 6.48
N PHE A 341 -13.21 14.91 6.37
CA PHE A 341 -12.24 14.65 7.43
C PHE A 341 -12.17 15.73 8.52
N GLU A 342 -12.90 16.84 8.36
CA GLU A 342 -13.00 17.88 9.38
C GLU A 342 -13.57 17.33 10.71
N HIS A 343 -14.56 16.48 10.60
CA HIS A 343 -15.27 15.89 11.76
C HIS A 343 -15.08 14.38 11.89
N TRP A 344 -14.17 13.79 11.10
CA TRP A 344 -13.89 12.36 11.18
C TRP A 344 -13.21 11.96 12.49
N GLY A 345 -13.83 11.06 13.25
CA GLY A 345 -13.38 10.67 14.60
C GLY A 345 -12.20 9.69 14.64
N GLY A 346 -11.69 9.20 13.49
CA GLY A 346 -10.49 8.37 13.45
C GLY A 346 -10.69 6.91 13.84
N SER A 347 -11.73 6.23 13.36
CA SER A 347 -11.90 4.80 13.61
C SER A 347 -10.79 3.97 12.94
N PRO A 348 -10.23 2.96 13.63
CA PRO A 348 -9.25 2.06 13.03
C PRO A 348 -9.87 1.03 12.06
N PHE A 349 -11.19 1.05 11.83
CA PHE A 349 -11.92 0.05 11.04
C PHE A 349 -12.81 0.62 9.93
N ASP A 350 -12.83 1.93 9.72
CA ASP A 350 -13.58 2.56 8.63
C ASP A 350 -12.66 3.07 7.51
N LEU A 351 -11.56 3.77 7.82
CA LEU A 351 -10.54 4.18 6.87
C LEU A 351 -9.39 3.17 6.88
N ILE A 352 -9.49 2.13 6.08
CA ILE A 352 -8.60 0.96 6.08
C ILE A 352 -7.81 0.72 4.78
N PRO A 353 -7.41 1.75 3.99
CA PRO A 353 -6.72 1.51 2.72
C PRO A 353 -5.37 0.80 2.88
N GLN A 354 -4.78 0.86 4.07
CA GLN A 354 -3.53 0.17 4.45
C GLN A 354 -3.75 -0.83 5.59
N GLY A 355 -4.98 -1.32 5.73
CA GLY A 355 -5.40 -2.21 6.80
C GLY A 355 -5.97 -1.47 8.01
N GLY A 356 -6.55 -2.22 8.96
CA GLY A 356 -7.18 -1.72 10.17
C GLY A 356 -6.61 -2.34 11.45
N GLY A 357 -7.21 -1.97 12.58
CA GLY A 357 -6.82 -2.46 13.91
C GLY A 357 -5.58 -1.78 14.48
N ASP A 358 -4.96 -2.45 15.46
CA ASP A 358 -3.79 -1.94 16.17
C ASP A 358 -2.54 -1.93 15.26
N PRO A 359 -1.84 -0.79 15.10
CA PRO A 359 -0.68 -0.69 14.22
C PRO A 359 0.57 -1.36 14.78
N TYR A 360 0.66 -1.58 16.09
CA TYR A 360 1.87 -2.14 16.74
C TYR A 360 1.83 -3.66 16.83
N THR A 361 0.68 -4.22 17.11
CA THR A 361 0.53 -5.66 17.36
C THR A 361 -0.23 -6.41 16.26
N GLY A 362 -1.00 -5.67 15.44
CA GLY A 362 -1.83 -6.21 14.37
C GLY A 362 -1.16 -6.19 12.99
N HIS A 363 -1.91 -6.65 11.98
CA HIS A 363 -1.47 -6.67 10.58
C HIS A 363 -1.71 -5.34 9.83
N ARG A 364 -2.08 -4.26 10.50
CA ARG A 364 -2.12 -2.92 9.91
C ARG A 364 -0.73 -2.49 9.45
N CYS A 365 -0.63 -1.78 8.33
CA CYS A 365 0.63 -1.37 7.74
C CYS A 365 1.51 -0.58 8.72
N ALA A 366 2.75 -1.02 8.93
CA ALA A 366 3.72 -0.32 9.80
C ALA A 366 4.09 1.06 9.24
N GLY A 367 4.15 1.21 7.90
CA GLY A 367 4.53 2.43 7.19
C GLY A 367 3.38 3.39 6.88
N GLU A 368 2.23 3.27 7.55
CA GLU A 368 1.08 4.14 7.23
C GLU A 368 1.38 5.62 7.50
N TRP A 369 2.02 5.97 8.62
CA TRP A 369 2.42 7.35 8.91
C TRP A 369 3.44 7.87 7.92
N MET A 370 4.45 7.06 7.54
CA MET A 370 5.40 7.38 6.49
C MET A 370 4.69 7.68 5.17
N THR A 371 3.70 6.88 4.80
CA THR A 371 2.88 7.11 3.59
C THR A 371 2.16 8.45 3.63
N ILE A 372 1.50 8.76 4.75
CA ILE A 372 0.76 10.02 4.93
C ILE A 372 1.71 11.22 4.81
N ASP A 373 2.84 11.18 5.49
CA ASP A 373 3.81 12.28 5.48
C ASP A 373 4.49 12.40 4.10
N ALA A 374 4.82 11.31 3.43
CA ALA A 374 5.34 11.34 2.05
C ALA A 374 4.33 11.93 1.05
N MET A 375 3.05 11.56 1.18
CA MET A 375 1.98 12.15 0.36
C MET A 375 1.83 13.65 0.60
N ARG A 376 1.98 14.12 1.84
CA ARG A 376 1.96 15.57 2.17
C ARG A 376 3.08 16.33 1.49
N ILE A 377 4.29 15.75 1.41
CA ILE A 377 5.42 16.34 0.70
C ILE A 377 5.11 16.39 -0.80
N GLY A 378 4.71 15.27 -1.41
CA GLY A 378 4.36 15.23 -2.82
C GLY A 378 3.25 16.23 -3.18
N LEU A 379 2.21 16.33 -2.35
CA LEU A 379 1.12 17.29 -2.51
C LEU A 379 1.61 18.75 -2.41
N ASP A 380 2.56 19.04 -1.52
CA ASP A 380 3.18 20.38 -1.42
C ASP A 380 3.91 20.77 -2.71
N TYR A 381 4.69 19.84 -3.29
CA TYR A 381 5.34 20.08 -4.58
C TYR A 381 4.32 20.29 -5.70
N LEU A 382 3.36 19.37 -5.85
CA LEU A 382 2.37 19.42 -6.94
C LEU A 382 1.43 20.62 -6.87
N ALA A 383 1.06 21.07 -5.67
CA ALA A 383 0.10 22.16 -5.49
C ALA A 383 0.74 23.55 -5.41
N LYS A 384 2.00 23.67 -4.92
CA LYS A 384 2.60 24.97 -4.57
C LYS A 384 3.98 25.20 -5.16
N ARG A 385 4.87 24.20 -5.14
CA ARG A 385 6.28 24.39 -5.49
C ARG A 385 6.54 24.21 -6.98
N LEU A 386 5.57 23.67 -7.70
CA LEU A 386 5.66 23.46 -9.15
C LEU A 386 4.50 24.13 -9.86
N THR A 387 4.81 24.73 -11.02
CA THR A 387 3.84 25.02 -12.06
C THR A 387 4.09 24.05 -13.22
N TYR A 388 3.03 23.55 -13.81
CA TYR A 388 3.10 22.59 -14.90
C TYR A 388 1.80 22.56 -15.68
N GLU A 389 1.86 22.06 -16.90
CA GLU A 389 0.71 21.77 -17.74
C GLU A 389 0.42 20.28 -17.74
N VAL A 390 -0.85 19.92 -17.75
CA VAL A 390 -1.31 18.53 -17.92
C VAL A 390 -1.80 18.40 -19.37
N PRO A 391 -1.05 17.71 -20.26
CA PRO A 391 -1.48 17.51 -21.63
C PRO A 391 -2.72 16.62 -21.68
N GLU A 392 -3.44 16.65 -22.82
CA GLU A 392 -4.52 15.69 -23.07
C GLU A 392 -3.98 14.25 -22.96
N GLN A 393 -4.59 13.46 -22.11
CA GLN A 393 -4.14 12.11 -21.77
C GLN A 393 -5.27 11.31 -21.13
N ASP A 394 -5.13 9.97 -21.13
CA ASP A 394 -6.05 9.08 -20.43
C ASP A 394 -5.73 9.01 -18.93
N LEU A 395 -6.62 9.56 -18.10
CA LEU A 395 -6.55 9.55 -16.64
C LEU A 395 -7.55 8.58 -15.99
N GLU A 396 -8.32 7.82 -16.80
CA GLU A 396 -9.31 6.88 -16.29
C GLU A 396 -8.65 5.77 -15.47
N LEU A 397 -9.24 5.46 -14.33
CA LEU A 397 -8.80 4.38 -13.45
C LEU A 397 -9.68 3.15 -13.64
N SER A 398 -9.17 2.15 -14.32
CA SER A 398 -9.85 0.87 -14.44
C SER A 398 -9.83 0.10 -13.11
N LEU A 399 -11.02 -0.13 -12.53
CA LEU A 399 -11.17 -0.95 -11.31
C LEU A 399 -10.84 -2.44 -11.54
N SER A 400 -10.82 -2.92 -12.79
CA SER A 400 -10.39 -4.28 -13.11
C SER A 400 -8.86 -4.45 -13.11
N ARG A 401 -8.11 -3.34 -13.24
CA ARG A 401 -6.65 -3.36 -13.17
C ARG A 401 -6.18 -3.29 -11.72
N MET A 402 -5.62 -4.37 -11.20
CA MET A 402 -5.03 -4.44 -9.85
C MET A 402 -3.50 -4.58 -9.93
N PRO A 403 -2.73 -3.64 -9.33
CA PRO A 403 -3.14 -2.35 -8.77
C PRO A 403 -3.56 -1.34 -9.84
N ALA A 404 -4.51 -0.46 -9.48
CA ALA A 404 -5.00 0.59 -10.40
C ALA A 404 -3.94 1.65 -10.67
N LEU A 405 -3.93 2.12 -11.92
CA LEU A 405 -3.10 3.23 -12.40
C LEU A 405 -3.66 3.66 -13.76
N PRO A 406 -3.71 4.96 -14.10
CA PRO A 406 -4.12 5.38 -15.43
C PRO A 406 -3.10 4.93 -16.48
N GLU A 407 -3.55 4.69 -17.72
CA GLU A 407 -2.66 4.24 -18.81
C GLU A 407 -1.57 5.28 -19.13
N SER A 408 -1.88 6.56 -19.03
CA SER A 408 -0.91 7.65 -19.22
C SER A 408 0.13 7.77 -18.10
N ARG A 409 -0.13 7.18 -16.93
CA ARG A 409 0.70 7.28 -15.72
C ARG A 409 0.95 8.71 -15.25
N PHE A 410 0.12 9.63 -15.69
CA PHE A 410 0.13 11.08 -15.46
C PHE A 410 1.34 11.80 -16.06
N LYS A 411 1.17 12.34 -17.24
CA LYS A 411 2.17 13.16 -17.91
C LYS A 411 2.07 14.62 -17.52
N MET A 412 3.22 15.27 -17.40
CA MET A 412 3.34 16.69 -17.08
C MET A 412 4.32 17.36 -18.06
N LYS A 413 4.00 18.59 -18.51
CA LYS A 413 4.82 19.40 -19.40
C LYS A 413 5.12 20.78 -18.81
N ASN A 414 6.13 21.45 -19.39
CA ASN A 414 6.49 22.84 -19.07
C ASN A 414 6.64 23.08 -17.56
N ILE A 415 7.30 22.14 -16.89
CA ILE A 415 7.47 22.16 -15.45
C ILE A 415 8.43 23.26 -15.05
N ARG A 416 8.04 24.09 -14.07
CA ARG A 416 8.88 25.14 -13.46
C ARG A 416 8.71 25.11 -11.95
N ARG A 417 9.80 25.34 -11.23
CA ARG A 417 9.73 25.58 -9.79
C ARG A 417 9.20 26.99 -9.53
N THR A 418 8.32 27.10 -8.56
CA THR A 418 7.83 28.39 -8.08
C THR A 418 8.89 28.99 -7.15
N ASP A 419 9.36 30.20 -7.42
CA ASP A 419 10.32 30.89 -6.55
C ASP A 419 9.75 31.05 -5.15
N SER A 420 10.51 30.64 -4.13
CA SER A 420 10.13 30.74 -2.72
C SER A 420 9.95 32.18 -2.23
N ALA A 421 10.19 33.19 -3.07
CA ALA A 421 10.14 34.58 -2.76
C ALA A 421 8.75 35.26 -2.84
N VAL A 422 7.73 34.53 -3.31
CA VAL A 422 6.38 35.10 -3.54
C VAL A 422 5.38 34.73 -2.43
N MET A 423 5.80 33.97 -1.43
CA MET A 423 4.94 33.57 -0.30
C MET A 423 5.60 33.96 1.06
N SER A 424 5.85 35.25 1.27
CA SER A 424 6.14 35.81 2.59
C SER A 424 4.92 36.53 3.15
#